data_e123d857a74db8ed8fb952213df87695
#
_entry.id   e123d857a74db8ed8fb952213df87695
#
_cell.length_a   1.000
_cell.length_b   1.000
_cell.length_c   1.000
_cell.angle_alpha   90.00
_cell.angle_beta   90.00
_cell.angle_gamma   90.00
#
_symmetry.space_group_name_H-M   'P 1'
#
loop_
_entity.id
_entity.type
_entity.pdbx_description
1 polymer ?
#
loop_
_entity_poly.entity_id
_entity_poly.type
_entity_poly.pdbx_seq_one_letter_code
_entity_poly.pdbx_strand_id
1 'polypeptide(L)'
;IAVYGPGQLPMKEDQTPEPEDPYGIAKYAVELDLEAARRMFGLNFIVFRPHNVYGENQNIGDRYRNVVGIFMNNVMQGQPMPVFGDGLQTRAFTHIDDVAPHIVDCVANQAARNTVFNVGSESPRTVLDVAQAVAAAFGVEPQITHLPARNEVVHAFSSSARSEAVFGKRKTISLEEGVRRMAAWAKRHGPRKTCLL
;
A
#
# COMPACT_ATOMS: atom_id res chain seq x y z
N ILE A 1 7.43 -1.34 0.34
CA ILE A 1 7.61 -2.56 -0.48
C ILE A 1 8.40 -2.31 -1.76
N ALA A 2 8.34 -1.13 -2.37
CA ALA A 2 9.10 -0.80 -3.57
C ALA A 2 10.63 -0.97 -3.43
N VAL A 3 11.14 -1.04 -2.20
CA VAL A 3 12.56 -1.27 -1.94
C VAL A 3 13.03 -2.70 -2.26
N TYR A 4 12.09 -3.66 -2.35
CA TYR A 4 12.47 -5.07 -2.57
C TYR A 4 12.76 -5.43 -4.03
N GLY A 5 12.16 -4.72 -4.99
CA GLY A 5 12.22 -5.12 -6.40
C GLY A 5 11.56 -6.48 -6.66
N PRO A 6 11.96 -7.21 -7.71
CA PRO A 6 11.45 -8.53 -8.07
C PRO A 6 12.06 -9.63 -7.20
N GLY A 7 11.75 -9.65 -5.92
CA GLY A 7 12.31 -10.57 -4.95
C GLY A 7 11.50 -11.84 -4.75
N GLN A 8 11.97 -12.69 -3.84
CA GLN A 8 11.26 -13.90 -3.40
C GLN A 8 10.00 -13.52 -2.60
N LEU A 9 8.91 -14.22 -2.83
CA LEU A 9 7.63 -14.03 -2.14
C LEU A 9 7.41 -15.10 -1.05
N PRO A 10 6.79 -14.75 0.08
CA PRO A 10 6.50 -13.38 0.52
C PRO A 10 7.78 -12.60 0.81
N MET A 11 7.81 -11.29 0.51
CA MET A 11 8.95 -10.44 0.80
C MET A 11 9.18 -10.35 2.31
N LYS A 12 10.44 -10.50 2.75
CA LYS A 12 10.85 -10.45 4.15
C LYS A 12 11.89 -9.36 4.36
N GLU A 13 11.99 -8.85 5.58
CA GLU A 13 12.89 -7.74 5.90
C GLU A 13 14.37 -8.09 5.87
N ASP A 14 14.71 -9.37 5.86
CA ASP A 14 16.10 -9.90 5.72
C ASP A 14 16.53 -10.10 4.26
N GLN A 15 15.63 -9.94 3.30
CA GLN A 15 15.98 -9.94 1.88
C GLN A 15 16.79 -8.70 1.53
N THR A 16 17.77 -8.86 0.66
CA THR A 16 18.54 -7.73 0.11
C THR A 16 17.60 -6.84 -0.72
N PRO A 17 17.48 -5.53 -0.42
CA PRO A 17 16.72 -4.60 -1.24
C PRO A 17 17.36 -4.44 -2.63
N GLU A 18 16.53 -4.57 -3.67
CA GLU A 18 16.93 -4.42 -5.08
C GLU A 18 15.91 -3.53 -5.84
N PRO A 19 15.75 -2.25 -5.44
CA PRO A 19 14.75 -1.38 -6.03
C PRO A 19 15.04 -1.10 -7.51
N GLU A 20 14.04 -1.25 -8.37
CA GLU A 20 14.17 -1.05 -9.83
C GLU A 20 13.74 0.32 -10.31
N ASP A 21 13.03 1.09 -9.48
CA ASP A 21 12.52 2.40 -9.87
C ASP A 21 13.08 3.54 -8.97
N PRO A 22 13.06 4.81 -9.47
CA PRO A 22 13.59 5.94 -8.70
C PRO A 22 12.91 6.14 -7.34
N TYR A 23 11.63 5.78 -7.20
CA TYR A 23 10.91 5.89 -5.94
C TYR A 23 11.45 4.87 -4.92
N GLY A 24 11.57 3.60 -5.31
CA GLY A 24 12.13 2.54 -4.47
C GLY A 24 13.58 2.84 -4.07
N ILE A 25 14.40 3.30 -5.03
CA ILE A 25 15.78 3.72 -4.78
C ILE A 25 15.82 4.86 -3.74
N ALA A 26 15.01 5.90 -3.89
CA ALA A 26 14.96 7.01 -2.95
C ALA A 26 14.51 6.56 -1.54
N LYS A 27 13.55 5.63 -1.44
CA LYS A 27 13.11 5.07 -0.16
C LYS A 27 14.20 4.23 0.50
N TYR A 28 14.92 3.42 -0.27
CA TYR A 28 16.05 2.64 0.26
C TYR A 28 17.21 3.52 0.68
N ALA A 29 17.50 4.60 -0.04
CA ALA A 29 18.53 5.57 0.35
C ALA A 29 18.27 6.16 1.74
N VAL A 30 17.00 6.43 2.11
CA VAL A 30 16.65 6.88 3.45
C VAL A 30 16.97 5.83 4.52
N GLU A 31 16.74 4.54 4.25
CA GLU A 31 17.09 3.47 5.19
C GLU A 31 18.61 3.39 5.41
N LEU A 32 19.39 3.53 4.34
CA LEU A 32 20.85 3.55 4.42
C LEU A 32 21.36 4.78 5.20
N ASP A 33 20.77 5.94 4.99
CA ASP A 33 21.08 7.17 5.71
C ASP A 33 20.78 7.06 7.21
N LEU A 34 19.61 6.50 7.57
CA LEU A 34 19.25 6.23 8.96
C LEU A 34 20.25 5.28 9.65
N GLU A 35 20.68 4.21 8.96
CA GLU A 35 21.65 3.29 9.50
C GLU A 35 23.05 3.94 9.66
N ALA A 36 23.43 4.81 8.73
CA ALA A 36 24.67 5.62 8.85
C ALA A 36 24.58 6.59 10.04
N ALA A 37 23.44 7.29 10.19
CA ALA A 37 23.21 8.22 11.30
C ALA A 37 23.23 7.49 12.67
N ARG A 38 22.69 6.27 12.71
CA ARG A 38 22.77 5.43 13.91
C ARG A 38 24.24 5.14 14.29
N ARG A 39 25.06 4.73 13.32
CA ARG A 39 26.47 4.40 13.56
C ARG A 39 27.30 5.63 13.96
N MET A 40 27.04 6.76 13.31
CA MET A 40 27.85 7.98 13.50
C MET A 40 27.41 8.83 14.69
N PHE A 41 26.10 8.87 14.96
CA PHE A 41 25.53 9.83 15.94
C PHE A 41 24.70 9.17 17.03
N GLY A 42 24.54 7.84 17.02
CA GLY A 42 23.71 7.12 17.99
C GLY A 42 22.21 7.37 17.80
N LEU A 43 21.77 7.83 16.62
CA LEU A 43 20.36 8.04 16.31
C LEU A 43 19.60 6.72 16.33
N ASN A 44 18.52 6.63 17.10
CA ASN A 44 17.62 5.50 17.01
C ASN A 44 16.55 5.77 15.94
N PHE A 45 16.23 4.74 15.16
CA PHE A 45 15.22 4.80 14.13
C PHE A 45 14.28 3.59 14.16
N ILE A 46 13.15 3.71 13.50
CA ILE A 46 12.25 2.61 13.17
C ILE A 46 11.77 2.84 11.74
N VAL A 47 11.85 1.81 10.90
CA VAL A 47 11.37 1.87 9.52
C VAL A 47 10.17 0.96 9.37
N PHE A 48 9.10 1.49 8.80
CA PHE A 48 7.98 0.69 8.33
C PHE A 48 7.96 0.66 6.80
N ARG A 49 7.79 -0.54 6.23
CA ARG A 49 7.59 -0.79 4.80
C ARG A 49 6.14 -1.21 4.58
N PRO A 50 5.20 -0.26 4.48
CA PRO A 50 3.79 -0.58 4.29
C PRO A 50 3.50 -1.01 2.86
N HIS A 51 2.39 -1.75 2.68
CA HIS A 51 1.92 -2.25 1.39
C HIS A 51 0.64 -1.53 0.95
N ASN A 52 0.66 -0.88 -0.22
CA ASN A 52 -0.50 -0.30 -0.90
C ASN A 52 -1.59 0.23 0.06
N VAL A 53 -1.17 1.12 0.97
CA VAL A 53 -2.04 1.66 2.01
C VAL A 53 -3.17 2.47 1.39
N TYR A 54 -4.39 2.22 1.80
CA TYR A 54 -5.58 2.95 1.39
C TYR A 54 -6.48 3.22 2.60
N GLY A 55 -7.43 4.10 2.46
CA GLY A 55 -8.41 4.41 3.50
C GLY A 55 -8.97 5.82 3.38
N GLU A 56 -9.76 6.18 4.36
CA GLU A 56 -10.38 7.50 4.46
C GLU A 56 -9.31 8.61 4.49
N ASN A 57 -9.65 9.79 4.01
CA ASN A 57 -8.77 10.96 3.87
C ASN A 57 -7.66 10.83 2.81
N GLN A 58 -7.64 9.76 2.02
CA GLN A 58 -6.72 9.65 0.89
C GLN A 58 -7.05 10.70 -0.18
N ASN A 59 -6.02 11.26 -0.82
CA ASN A 59 -6.22 12.09 -2.02
C ASN A 59 -6.61 11.21 -3.21
N ILE A 60 -7.92 11.09 -3.47
CA ILE A 60 -8.48 10.29 -4.56
C ILE A 60 -8.34 10.95 -5.94
N GLY A 61 -7.97 12.23 -6.01
CA GLY A 61 -7.71 12.95 -7.26
C GLY A 61 -6.30 12.76 -7.82
N ASP A 62 -5.41 12.10 -7.08
CA ASP A 62 -4.04 11.84 -7.50
C ASP A 62 -3.98 10.60 -8.41
N ARG A 63 -3.63 10.80 -9.69
CA ARG A 63 -3.57 9.74 -10.69
C ARG A 63 -2.40 8.75 -10.53
N TYR A 64 -1.44 9.05 -9.67
CA TYR A 64 -0.24 8.22 -9.47
C TYR A 64 -0.25 7.46 -8.17
N ARG A 65 -1.20 7.75 -7.28
CA ARG A 65 -1.32 7.06 -6.00
C ARG A 65 -2.18 5.81 -6.11
N ASN A 66 -2.46 5.22 -4.98
CA ASN A 66 -3.11 3.92 -4.85
C ASN A 66 -4.35 3.77 -5.74
N VAL A 67 -4.41 2.67 -6.45
CA VAL A 67 -5.46 2.30 -7.41
C VAL A 67 -6.88 2.34 -6.81
N VAL A 68 -7.05 2.05 -5.51
CA VAL A 68 -8.35 2.11 -4.82
C VAL A 68 -8.96 3.51 -4.92
N GLY A 69 -8.18 4.55 -4.62
CA GLY A 69 -8.63 5.94 -4.72
C GLY A 69 -8.93 6.36 -6.16
N ILE A 70 -8.09 5.94 -7.11
CA ILE A 70 -8.27 6.22 -8.54
C ILE A 70 -9.59 5.60 -9.03
N PHE A 71 -9.84 4.34 -8.70
CA PHE A 71 -11.07 3.65 -9.11
C PHE A 71 -12.31 4.30 -8.51
N MET A 72 -12.30 4.64 -7.22
CA MET A 72 -13.41 5.34 -6.57
C MET A 72 -13.70 6.68 -7.24
N ASN A 73 -12.66 7.46 -7.54
CA ASN A 73 -12.82 8.76 -8.18
C ASN A 73 -13.41 8.63 -9.59
N ASN A 74 -12.96 7.64 -10.37
CA ASN A 74 -13.50 7.37 -11.70
C ASN A 74 -14.97 6.94 -11.64
N VAL A 75 -15.32 6.00 -10.76
CA VAL A 75 -16.72 5.55 -10.58
C VAL A 75 -17.62 6.73 -10.23
N MET A 76 -17.20 7.62 -9.32
CA MET A 76 -18.00 8.81 -8.95
C MET A 76 -18.15 9.81 -10.11
N GLN A 77 -17.25 9.79 -11.09
CA GLN A 77 -17.32 10.63 -12.29
C GLN A 77 -18.01 9.93 -13.47
N GLY A 78 -18.55 8.72 -13.28
CA GLY A 78 -19.14 7.94 -14.37
C GLY A 78 -18.11 7.49 -15.42
N GLN A 79 -16.84 7.40 -15.03
CA GLN A 79 -15.74 7.00 -15.90
C GLN A 79 -15.33 5.54 -15.62
N PRO A 80 -14.85 4.79 -16.63
CA PRO A 80 -14.34 3.44 -16.40
C PRO A 80 -13.07 3.45 -15.56
N MET A 81 -12.84 2.37 -14.82
CA MET A 81 -11.64 2.13 -14.03
C MET A 81 -10.49 1.71 -14.94
N PRO A 82 -9.35 2.44 -14.98
CA PRO A 82 -8.22 2.10 -15.83
C PRO A 82 -7.42 0.95 -15.22
N VAL A 83 -7.30 -0.16 -15.93
CA VAL A 83 -6.52 -1.35 -15.55
C VAL A 83 -5.37 -1.52 -16.52
N PHE A 84 -4.12 -1.51 -16.02
CA PHE A 84 -2.94 -1.75 -16.85
C PHE A 84 -2.75 -3.26 -17.06
N GLY A 85 -2.52 -3.67 -18.31
CA GLY A 85 -2.44 -5.08 -18.68
C GLY A 85 -3.77 -5.81 -18.54
N ASP A 86 -3.71 -7.08 -18.12
CA ASP A 86 -4.87 -7.95 -17.90
C ASP A 86 -5.55 -7.77 -16.53
N GLY A 87 -4.90 -7.07 -15.61
CA GLY A 87 -5.39 -6.84 -14.26
C GLY A 87 -5.17 -8.00 -13.28
N LEU A 88 -4.43 -9.03 -13.68
CA LEU A 88 -4.13 -10.20 -12.85
C LEU A 88 -2.91 -10.01 -11.95
N GLN A 89 -2.18 -8.91 -12.10
CA GLN A 89 -1.10 -8.57 -11.17
C GLN A 89 -1.65 -8.43 -9.74
N THR A 90 -0.92 -9.01 -8.78
CA THR A 90 -1.37 -9.06 -7.39
C THR A 90 -0.59 -8.11 -6.48
N ARG A 91 -1.30 -7.51 -5.55
CA ARG A 91 -0.77 -6.67 -4.48
C ARG A 91 -1.47 -7.00 -3.16
N ALA A 92 -0.78 -6.82 -2.05
CA ALA A 92 -1.43 -6.75 -0.76
C ALA A 92 -1.93 -5.32 -0.54
N PHE A 93 -3.24 -5.16 -0.38
CA PHE A 93 -3.87 -3.87 -0.08
C PHE A 93 -4.15 -3.78 1.42
N THR A 94 -3.69 -2.71 2.05
CA THR A 94 -3.73 -2.56 3.50
C THR A 94 -4.53 -1.33 3.88
N HIS A 95 -5.53 -1.51 4.73
CA HIS A 95 -6.28 -0.37 5.27
C HIS A 95 -5.41 0.46 6.22
N ILE A 96 -5.58 1.77 6.24
CA ILE A 96 -4.77 2.67 7.09
C ILE A 96 -4.84 2.30 8.58
N ASP A 97 -5.98 1.80 9.06
CA ASP A 97 -6.14 1.39 10.44
C ASP A 97 -5.36 0.11 10.81
N ASP A 98 -4.85 -0.61 9.80
CA ASP A 98 -3.93 -1.73 10.04
C ASP A 98 -2.47 -1.27 10.09
N VAL A 99 -2.16 -0.04 9.68
CA VAL A 99 -0.81 0.54 9.66
C VAL A 99 -0.60 1.53 10.80
N ALA A 100 -1.50 2.48 10.97
CA ALA A 100 -1.36 3.58 11.92
C ALA A 100 -1.10 3.13 13.36
N PRO A 101 -1.75 2.07 13.90
CA PRO A 101 -1.47 1.61 15.25
C PRO A 101 -0.03 1.14 15.47
N HIS A 102 0.64 0.56 14.45
CA HIS A 102 2.05 0.18 14.58
C HIS A 102 2.96 1.40 14.73
N ILE A 103 2.63 2.49 14.01
CA ILE A 103 3.36 3.77 14.09
C ILE A 103 3.17 4.41 15.48
N VAL A 104 1.98 4.34 16.04
CA VAL A 104 1.70 4.86 17.39
C VAL A 104 2.43 4.05 18.46
N ASP A 105 2.32 2.73 18.42
CA ASP A 105 2.86 1.84 19.45
C ASP A 105 4.39 1.77 19.42
N CYS A 106 5.01 2.01 18.27
CA CYS A 106 6.46 1.95 18.15
C CYS A 106 7.18 3.03 18.99
N VAL A 107 6.53 4.15 19.27
CA VAL A 107 7.12 5.28 20.00
C VAL A 107 7.58 4.86 21.40
N ALA A 108 6.76 4.07 22.10
CA ALA A 108 7.06 3.59 23.45
C ALA A 108 7.77 2.22 23.48
N ASN A 109 7.81 1.51 22.33
CA ASN A 109 8.33 0.15 22.26
C ASN A 109 9.85 0.13 21.97
N GLN A 110 10.65 -0.10 23.00
CA GLN A 110 12.10 -0.16 22.83
C GLN A 110 12.57 -1.35 21.97
N ALA A 111 11.83 -2.44 21.92
CA ALA A 111 12.14 -3.60 21.07
C ALA A 111 11.99 -3.31 19.57
N ALA A 112 11.30 -2.24 19.21
CA ALA A 112 11.16 -1.81 17.82
C ALA A 112 12.33 -0.96 17.31
N ARG A 113 13.21 -0.47 18.20
CA ARG A 113 14.30 0.44 17.81
C ARG A 113 15.28 -0.21 16.88
N ASN A 114 15.78 0.57 15.93
CA ASN A 114 16.79 0.20 14.94
C ASN A 114 16.40 -1.04 14.12
N THR A 115 15.11 -1.14 13.83
CA THR A 115 14.53 -2.30 13.13
C THR A 115 13.64 -1.83 11.97
N VAL A 116 13.67 -2.62 10.91
CA VAL A 116 12.77 -2.50 9.74
C VAL A 116 11.64 -3.50 9.90
N PHE A 117 10.41 -3.05 9.64
CA PHE A 117 9.20 -3.87 9.71
C PHE A 117 8.38 -3.78 8.43
N ASN A 118 8.03 -4.92 7.86
CA ASN A 118 6.91 -4.98 6.94
C ASN A 118 5.59 -4.84 7.72
N VAL A 119 4.69 -4.04 7.20
CA VAL A 119 3.37 -3.82 7.82
C VAL A 119 2.29 -3.85 6.77
N GLY A 120 1.31 -4.72 6.94
CA GLY A 120 0.16 -4.77 6.06
C GLY A 120 -0.50 -6.13 5.95
N SER A 121 -1.46 -6.19 5.05
CA SER A 121 -2.15 -7.44 4.71
C SER A 121 -1.18 -8.44 4.05
N GLU A 122 -1.26 -9.70 4.43
CA GLU A 122 -0.54 -10.80 3.78
C GLU A 122 -1.37 -11.46 2.66
N SER A 123 -2.61 -11.00 2.45
CA SER A 123 -3.53 -11.57 1.45
C SER A 123 -3.41 -10.82 0.12
N PRO A 124 -2.73 -11.39 -0.89
CA PRO A 124 -2.65 -10.76 -2.21
C PRO A 124 -4.02 -10.77 -2.90
N ARG A 125 -4.32 -9.67 -3.58
CA ARG A 125 -5.52 -9.48 -4.39
C ARG A 125 -5.13 -8.96 -5.76
N THR A 126 -5.86 -9.35 -6.78
CA THR A 126 -5.67 -8.82 -8.13
C THR A 126 -6.20 -7.39 -8.25
N VAL A 127 -5.75 -6.66 -9.25
CA VAL A 127 -6.33 -5.33 -9.55
C VAL A 127 -7.80 -5.46 -9.96
N LEU A 128 -8.19 -6.58 -10.58
CA LEU A 128 -9.59 -6.87 -10.89
C LEU A 128 -10.43 -7.08 -9.63
N ASP A 129 -9.91 -7.77 -8.60
CA ASP A 129 -10.61 -7.91 -7.30
C ASP A 129 -10.90 -6.53 -6.68
N VAL A 130 -9.93 -5.59 -6.79
CA VAL A 130 -10.12 -4.22 -6.32
C VAL A 130 -11.20 -3.50 -7.11
N ALA A 131 -11.21 -3.65 -8.44
CA ALA A 131 -12.25 -3.04 -9.29
C ALA A 131 -13.65 -3.56 -8.94
N GLN A 132 -13.78 -4.87 -8.72
CA GLN A 132 -15.03 -5.48 -8.28
C GLN A 132 -15.47 -4.99 -6.90
N ALA A 133 -14.54 -4.94 -5.93
CA ALA A 133 -14.83 -4.44 -4.58
C ALA A 133 -15.29 -2.97 -4.59
N VAL A 134 -14.63 -2.12 -5.41
CA VAL A 134 -15.04 -0.71 -5.56
C VAL A 134 -16.42 -0.62 -6.21
N ALA A 135 -16.67 -1.30 -7.33
CA ALA A 135 -17.97 -1.29 -8.00
C ALA A 135 -19.10 -1.73 -7.05
N ALA A 136 -18.89 -2.83 -6.31
CA ALA A 136 -19.83 -3.32 -5.32
C ALA A 136 -20.11 -2.28 -4.21
N ALA A 137 -19.08 -1.60 -3.70
CA ALA A 137 -19.23 -0.57 -2.68
C ALA A 137 -20.00 0.67 -3.16
N PHE A 138 -19.99 0.93 -4.47
CA PHE A 138 -20.79 2.00 -5.09
C PHE A 138 -22.16 1.51 -5.58
N GLY A 139 -22.42 0.21 -5.63
CA GLY A 139 -23.65 -0.37 -6.12
C GLY A 139 -23.80 -0.27 -7.64
N VAL A 140 -22.71 -0.39 -8.38
CA VAL A 140 -22.65 -0.29 -9.84
C VAL A 140 -21.98 -1.51 -10.45
N GLU A 141 -22.23 -1.79 -11.72
CA GLU A 141 -21.47 -2.78 -12.47
C GLU A 141 -20.06 -2.25 -12.77
N PRO A 142 -19.01 -3.10 -12.67
CA PRO A 142 -17.64 -2.69 -12.90
C PRO A 142 -17.43 -2.35 -14.38
N GLN A 143 -17.17 -1.08 -14.68
CA GLN A 143 -16.72 -0.64 -16.01
C GLN A 143 -15.20 -0.51 -16.00
N ILE A 144 -14.53 -1.29 -16.84
CA ILE A 144 -13.07 -1.37 -16.90
C ILE A 144 -12.59 -0.98 -18.29
N THR A 145 -11.52 -0.19 -18.36
CA THR A 145 -10.76 0.05 -19.59
C THR A 145 -9.36 -0.50 -19.40
N HIS A 146 -8.98 -1.47 -20.24
CA HIS A 146 -7.62 -1.99 -20.25
C HIS A 146 -6.67 -1.05 -20.97
N LEU A 147 -5.55 -0.74 -20.34
CA LEU A 147 -4.46 0.08 -20.86
C LEU A 147 -3.24 -0.81 -21.11
N PRO A 148 -2.27 -0.36 -21.94
CA PRO A 148 -1.02 -1.12 -22.13
C PRO A 148 -0.36 -1.49 -20.80
N ALA A 149 0.17 -2.71 -20.72
CA ALA A 149 0.86 -3.17 -19.52
C ALA A 149 2.05 -2.25 -19.17
N ARG A 150 2.29 -2.08 -17.87
CA ARG A 150 3.48 -1.36 -17.37
C ARG A 150 4.60 -2.35 -17.08
N ASN A 151 5.82 -1.87 -17.17
CA ASN A 151 6.96 -2.62 -16.65
C ASN A 151 6.99 -2.45 -15.13
N GLU A 152 6.37 -3.38 -14.41
CA GLU A 152 6.29 -3.39 -12.95
C GLU A 152 6.30 -4.82 -12.42
N VAL A 153 6.66 -4.97 -11.16
CA VAL A 153 6.61 -6.28 -10.47
C VAL A 153 5.20 -6.86 -10.55
N VAL A 154 5.06 -8.08 -11.08
CA VAL A 154 3.74 -8.70 -11.30
C VAL A 154 3.06 -9.07 -9.98
N HIS A 155 3.80 -9.68 -9.04
CA HIS A 155 3.28 -10.09 -7.75
C HIS A 155 4.08 -9.46 -6.62
N ALA A 156 3.41 -8.79 -5.69
CA ALA A 156 4.09 -8.10 -4.59
C ALA A 156 3.25 -8.15 -3.30
N PHE A 157 3.73 -8.92 -2.32
CA PHE A 157 3.22 -8.97 -0.95
C PHE A 157 4.32 -9.40 0.00
N SER A 158 4.20 -9.08 1.28
CA SER A 158 5.23 -9.40 2.28
C SER A 158 4.68 -10.20 3.43
N SER A 159 5.60 -10.75 4.23
CA SER A 159 5.30 -11.30 5.54
C SER A 159 5.35 -10.21 6.60
N SER A 160 4.38 -10.21 7.51
CA SER A 160 4.31 -9.35 8.69
C SER A 160 4.81 -10.04 9.96
N ALA A 161 5.45 -11.20 9.84
CA ALA A 161 5.85 -12.02 10.99
C ALA A 161 6.74 -11.26 11.99
N ARG A 162 7.64 -10.38 11.51
CA ARG A 162 8.51 -9.57 12.37
C ARG A 162 7.70 -8.53 13.14
N SER A 163 6.78 -7.83 12.50
CA SER A 163 5.91 -6.85 13.17
C SER A 163 4.97 -7.54 14.15
N GLU A 164 4.40 -8.70 13.82
CA GLU A 164 3.58 -9.49 14.74
C GLU A 164 4.35 -9.95 15.98
N ALA A 165 5.62 -10.32 15.85
CA ALA A 165 6.45 -10.73 16.97
C ALA A 165 6.71 -9.58 17.98
N VAL A 166 6.78 -8.34 17.51
CA VAL A 166 7.10 -7.16 18.34
C VAL A 166 5.83 -6.44 18.84
N PHE A 167 4.80 -6.34 18.00
CA PHE A 167 3.58 -5.58 18.30
C PHE A 167 2.35 -6.45 18.58
N GLY A 168 2.51 -7.77 18.51
CA GLY A 168 1.40 -8.71 18.62
C GLY A 168 0.59 -8.84 17.34
N LYS A 169 -0.05 -10.00 17.19
CA LYS A 169 -0.94 -10.26 16.05
C LYS A 169 -2.23 -9.44 16.17
N ARG A 170 -2.60 -8.78 15.08
CA ARG A 170 -3.82 -7.97 14.98
C ARG A 170 -4.77 -8.54 13.92
N LYS A 171 -6.06 -8.34 14.14
CA LYS A 171 -7.06 -8.64 13.12
C LYS A 171 -6.96 -7.57 12.04
N THR A 172 -6.73 -7.98 10.81
CA THR A 172 -6.67 -7.07 9.66
C THR A 172 -8.08 -6.82 9.09
N ILE A 173 -8.25 -5.64 8.51
CA ILE A 173 -9.48 -5.24 7.82
C ILE A 173 -9.45 -5.88 6.42
N SER A 174 -10.54 -6.58 6.05
CA SER A 174 -10.64 -7.15 4.70
C SER A 174 -10.69 -6.06 3.63
N LEU A 175 -10.31 -6.40 2.39
CA LEU A 175 -10.40 -5.48 1.26
C LEU A 175 -11.81 -4.92 1.10
N GLU A 176 -12.80 -5.79 1.16
CA GLU A 176 -14.22 -5.46 0.98
C GLU A 176 -14.70 -4.47 2.05
N GLU A 177 -14.36 -4.71 3.32
CA GLU A 177 -14.74 -3.83 4.43
C GLU A 177 -14.02 -2.48 4.35
N GLY A 178 -12.71 -2.47 4.10
CA GLY A 178 -11.94 -1.24 3.97
C GLY A 178 -12.39 -0.39 2.78
N VAL A 179 -12.64 -1.03 1.63
CA VAL A 179 -13.18 -0.35 0.44
C VAL A 179 -14.59 0.20 0.71
N ARG A 180 -15.46 -0.54 1.39
CA ARG A 180 -16.80 -0.06 1.78
C ARG A 180 -16.72 1.19 2.67
N ARG A 181 -15.84 1.19 3.66
CA ARG A 181 -15.61 2.33 4.57
C ARG A 181 -15.11 3.55 3.80
N MET A 182 -14.07 3.36 2.98
CA MET A 182 -13.50 4.44 2.18
C MET A 182 -14.50 4.96 1.14
N ALA A 183 -15.34 4.11 0.52
CA ALA A 183 -16.39 4.52 -0.41
C ALA A 183 -17.45 5.37 0.28
N ALA A 184 -17.86 5.02 1.51
CA ALA A 184 -18.79 5.84 2.30
C ALA A 184 -18.20 7.23 2.60
N TRP A 185 -16.91 7.30 2.89
CA TRP A 185 -16.20 8.57 3.04
C TRP A 185 -16.14 9.34 1.71
N ALA A 186 -15.75 8.70 0.61
CA ALA A 186 -15.61 9.33 -0.71
C ALA A 186 -16.95 9.91 -1.21
N LYS A 187 -18.06 9.18 -1.04
CA LYS A 187 -19.42 9.65 -1.39
C LYS A 187 -19.77 10.95 -0.66
N ARG A 188 -19.40 11.12 0.61
CA ARG A 188 -19.67 12.36 1.36
C ARG A 188 -18.83 13.56 0.89
N HIS A 189 -17.63 13.32 0.36
CA HIS A 189 -16.70 14.37 -0.05
C HIS A 189 -16.76 14.69 -1.55
N GLY A 190 -17.43 13.83 -2.33
CA GLY A 190 -17.57 13.96 -3.78
C GLY A 190 -16.29 13.67 -4.57
N PRO A 191 -16.41 13.61 -5.90
CA PRO A 191 -15.29 13.38 -6.77
C PRO A 191 -14.30 14.55 -6.75
N ARG A 192 -13.03 14.26 -7.07
CA ARG A 192 -11.97 15.25 -7.14
C ARG A 192 -11.50 15.41 -8.60
N LYS A 193 -11.15 16.63 -8.99
CA LYS A 193 -10.45 16.83 -10.26
C LYS A 193 -9.13 16.05 -10.21
N THR A 194 -8.86 15.31 -11.29
CA THR A 194 -7.58 14.62 -11.42
C THR A 194 -6.49 15.68 -11.59
N CYS A 195 -5.56 15.75 -10.63
CA CYS A 195 -4.41 16.64 -10.75
C CYS A 195 -3.44 16.05 -11.77
N LEU A 196 -3.20 16.80 -12.84
CA LEU A 196 -2.06 16.61 -13.72
C LEU A 196 -0.92 17.43 -13.10
N LEU A 197 0.10 16.77 -12.57
CA LEU A 197 1.36 17.44 -12.24
C LEU A 197 2.13 17.63 -13.55
#